data_82d88d985146b546a5f6ced06aae7fa9
#
_entry.id   82d88d985146b546a5f6ced06aae7fa9
#
_cell.length_a   1.000
_cell.length_b   1.000
_cell.length_c   1.000
_cell.angle_alpha   90.00
_cell.angle_beta   90.00
_cell.angle_gamma   90.00
#
_symmetry.space_group_name_H-M   'P 1'
#
loop_
_entity.id
_entity.type
_entity.pdbx_description
1 polymer ?
#
loop_
_entity_poly.entity_id
_entity_poly.type
_entity_poly.pdbx_seq_one_letter_code
_entity_poly.pdbx_strand_id
1 'polypeptide(L)'
;MNRQRVAKTWVYRGLCDLYFGFNSEDVAFEDNARFSEIMGLEKFLKAALLFHRHQEYEALTEPEAKSKLDNLAKDLGHDFKGMMKELSAIGLNDIDRIKKTDFDGYSGSGLVRAVTAGYMETRYPVPAPISDAFPIGKTGFTHDPLSSSGITKFIYAVCNACFHMLSAHVDFADLRKQFREHFEHRESFGRFNNLFWEPRCRQDL
;
A
#
# COMPACT_ATOMS: atom_id res chain seq x y z
N MET A 1 -12.81 20.70 -3.51
CA MET A 1 -11.45 20.10 -3.83
C MET A 1 -11.65 18.99 -4.83
N ASN A 2 -10.92 18.98 -5.95
CA ASN A 2 -11.12 18.02 -7.04
C ASN A 2 -10.62 16.60 -6.65
N ARG A 3 -11.45 15.57 -6.87
CA ARG A 3 -11.14 14.16 -6.57
C ARG A 3 -9.88 13.62 -7.25
N GLN A 4 -9.58 14.10 -8.48
CA GLN A 4 -8.35 13.69 -9.19
C GLN A 4 -7.10 14.18 -8.46
N ARG A 5 -7.11 15.41 -7.94
CA ARG A 5 -6.01 15.96 -7.13
C ARG A 5 -5.82 15.17 -5.85
N VAL A 6 -6.92 14.79 -5.19
CA VAL A 6 -6.88 13.94 -3.98
C VAL A 6 -6.24 12.61 -4.31
N ALA A 7 -6.73 11.90 -5.35
CA ALA A 7 -6.18 10.61 -5.76
C ALA A 7 -4.68 10.72 -6.11
N LYS A 8 -4.28 11.70 -6.92
CA LYS A 8 -2.86 11.93 -7.29
C LYS A 8 -1.98 12.13 -6.06
N THR A 9 -2.43 12.92 -5.09
CA THR A 9 -1.66 13.18 -3.87
C THR A 9 -1.44 11.91 -3.04
N TRP A 10 -2.49 11.13 -2.81
CA TRP A 10 -2.39 9.89 -2.03
C TRP A 10 -1.58 8.82 -2.76
N VAL A 11 -1.79 8.65 -4.07
CA VAL A 11 -1.01 7.71 -4.90
C VAL A 11 0.47 8.09 -4.90
N TYR A 12 0.81 9.37 -5.10
CA TYR A 12 2.21 9.80 -5.08
C TYR A 12 2.89 9.50 -3.75
N ARG A 13 2.23 9.80 -2.62
CA ARG A 13 2.76 9.50 -1.30
C ARG A 13 2.88 7.99 -1.06
N GLY A 14 1.91 7.21 -1.53
CA GLY A 14 1.98 5.76 -1.47
C GLY A 14 3.14 5.18 -2.27
N LEU A 15 3.39 5.71 -3.48
CA LEU A 15 4.56 5.33 -4.30
C LEU A 15 5.89 5.65 -3.61
N CYS A 16 5.99 6.82 -2.96
CA CYS A 16 7.19 7.18 -2.21
C CYS A 16 7.45 6.18 -1.07
N ASP A 17 6.40 5.78 -0.35
CA ASP A 17 6.54 4.81 0.74
C ASP A 17 6.92 3.41 0.22
N LEU A 18 6.26 2.94 -0.85
CA LEU A 18 6.62 1.68 -1.50
C LEU A 18 8.07 1.68 -2.00
N TYR A 19 8.48 2.78 -2.62
CA TYR A 19 9.85 2.92 -3.11
C TYR A 19 10.86 2.97 -1.98
N PHE A 20 10.56 3.64 -0.88
CA PHE A 20 11.40 3.63 0.32
C PHE A 20 11.52 2.22 0.89
N GLY A 21 10.41 1.51 1.05
CA GLY A 21 10.41 0.11 1.50
C GLY A 21 11.24 -0.79 0.60
N PHE A 22 11.06 -0.68 -0.72
CA PHE A 22 11.82 -1.43 -1.72
C PHE A 22 13.34 -1.20 -1.65
N ASN A 23 13.77 0.02 -1.31
CA ASN A 23 15.20 0.34 -1.20
C ASN A 23 15.81 0.01 0.14
N SER A 24 14.99 -0.26 1.15
CA SER A 24 15.44 -0.55 2.52
C SER A 24 15.51 -2.06 2.78
N GLU A 25 15.74 -2.87 1.73
CA GLU A 25 15.81 -4.34 1.80
C GLU A 25 17.02 -4.86 2.61
N ASP A 26 17.84 -3.98 3.20
CA ASP A 26 18.90 -4.39 4.10
C ASP A 26 18.29 -4.97 5.39
N VAL A 27 18.74 -6.14 5.79
CA VAL A 27 18.26 -6.90 6.96
C VAL A 27 18.20 -6.06 8.24
N ALA A 28 19.10 -5.08 8.37
CA ALA A 28 19.12 -4.16 9.53
C ALA A 28 17.93 -3.20 9.59
N PHE A 29 17.23 -3.00 8.46
CA PHE A 29 16.11 -2.06 8.33
C PHE A 29 14.80 -2.73 7.90
N GLU A 30 14.71 -4.05 8.02
CA GLU A 30 13.55 -4.82 7.53
C GLU A 30 12.23 -4.32 8.14
N ASP A 31 12.19 -3.96 9.43
CA ASP A 31 11.01 -3.39 10.08
C ASP A 31 10.57 -2.08 9.42
N ASN A 32 11.53 -1.19 9.17
CA ASN A 32 11.25 0.10 8.55
C ASN A 32 10.82 -0.05 7.09
N ALA A 33 11.45 -0.98 6.36
CA ALA A 33 11.08 -1.32 5.00
C ALA A 33 9.63 -1.83 4.95
N ARG A 34 9.31 -2.78 5.79
CA ARG A 34 7.99 -3.38 5.87
C ARG A 34 6.92 -2.39 6.34
N PHE A 35 7.24 -1.57 7.34
CA PHE A 35 6.35 -0.48 7.76
C PHE A 35 6.04 0.46 6.59
N SER A 36 7.05 0.85 5.82
CA SER A 36 6.88 1.74 4.69
C SER A 36 6.02 1.12 3.59
N GLU A 37 6.21 -0.16 3.27
CA GLU A 37 5.35 -0.86 2.31
C GLU A 37 3.89 -0.92 2.78
N ILE A 38 3.65 -1.20 4.06
CA ILE A 38 2.30 -1.21 4.66
C ILE A 38 1.69 0.20 4.61
N MET A 39 2.46 1.25 4.88
CA MET A 39 2.01 2.64 4.74
C MET A 39 1.69 3.02 3.28
N GLY A 40 2.46 2.49 2.34
CA GLY A 40 2.18 2.60 0.91
C GLY A 40 0.84 1.98 0.55
N LEU A 41 0.62 0.72 0.98
CA LEU A 41 -0.65 0.01 0.79
C LEU A 41 -1.84 0.79 1.35
N GLU A 42 -1.73 1.29 2.60
CA GLU A 42 -2.78 2.10 3.21
C GLU A 42 -3.14 3.31 2.35
N LYS A 43 -2.13 4.02 1.84
CA LYS A 43 -2.35 5.20 1.00
C LYS A 43 -3.02 4.88 -0.32
N PHE A 44 -2.71 3.75 -0.95
CA PHE A 44 -3.40 3.31 -2.16
C PHE A 44 -4.86 2.95 -1.91
N LEU A 45 -5.15 2.21 -0.84
CA LEU A 45 -6.53 1.88 -0.45
C LEU A 45 -7.33 3.16 -0.17
N LYS A 46 -6.77 4.09 0.61
CA LYS A 46 -7.40 5.39 0.89
C LYS A 46 -7.58 6.23 -0.36
N ALA A 47 -6.59 6.27 -1.27
CA ALA A 47 -6.72 6.98 -2.54
C ALA A 47 -7.96 6.51 -3.32
N ALA A 48 -8.15 5.20 -3.43
CA ALA A 48 -9.26 4.59 -4.16
C ALA A 48 -10.61 4.88 -3.46
N LEU A 49 -10.69 4.72 -2.14
CA LEU A 49 -11.91 4.98 -1.38
C LEU A 49 -12.29 6.47 -1.36
N LEU A 50 -11.33 7.35 -1.12
CA LEU A 50 -11.58 8.79 -1.12
C LEU A 50 -11.97 9.29 -2.52
N PHE A 51 -11.39 8.74 -3.59
CA PHE A 51 -11.81 9.04 -4.94
C PHE A 51 -13.27 8.65 -5.17
N HIS A 52 -13.69 7.49 -4.69
CA HIS A 52 -15.06 7.01 -4.81
C HIS A 52 -16.05 7.86 -3.98
N ARG A 53 -15.66 8.27 -2.78
CA ARG A 53 -16.44 9.12 -1.87
C ARG A 53 -16.40 10.63 -2.22
N HIS A 54 -16.07 10.99 -3.46
CA HIS A 54 -15.86 12.39 -3.87
C HIS A 54 -17.06 13.30 -3.61
N GLN A 55 -18.29 12.78 -3.65
CA GLN A 55 -19.51 13.53 -3.38
C GLN A 55 -19.52 14.16 -1.97
N GLU A 56 -18.79 13.59 -1.01
CA GLU A 56 -18.74 14.07 0.35
C GLU A 56 -17.89 15.36 0.51
N TYR A 57 -17.02 15.69 -0.45
CA TYR A 57 -16.10 16.81 -0.30
C TYR A 57 -15.90 17.68 -1.56
N GLU A 58 -16.27 17.20 -2.75
CA GLU A 58 -15.91 17.89 -4.01
C GLU A 58 -16.65 19.23 -4.19
N ALA A 59 -17.88 19.33 -3.67
CA ALA A 59 -18.69 20.55 -3.71
C ALA A 59 -18.39 21.55 -2.58
N LEU A 60 -17.54 21.17 -1.61
CA LEU A 60 -17.19 22.03 -0.47
C LEU A 60 -16.12 23.06 -0.84
N THR A 61 -16.05 24.14 -0.07
CA THR A 61 -14.93 25.09 -0.13
C THR A 61 -13.62 24.37 0.22
N GLU A 62 -12.47 24.93 -0.18
CA GLU A 62 -11.19 24.26 0.04
C GLU A 62 -10.88 23.94 1.52
N PRO A 63 -11.11 24.87 2.49
CA PRO A 63 -10.92 24.57 3.91
C PRO A 63 -11.85 23.45 4.43
N GLU A 64 -13.12 23.52 4.05
CA GLU A 64 -14.12 22.50 4.45
C GLU A 64 -13.78 21.13 3.87
N ALA A 65 -13.45 21.07 2.57
CA ALA A 65 -13.04 19.85 1.90
C ALA A 65 -11.80 19.24 2.54
N LYS A 66 -10.82 20.04 2.95
CA LYS A 66 -9.63 19.57 3.66
C LYS A 66 -10.00 18.95 5.00
N SER A 67 -10.82 19.64 5.80
CA SER A 67 -11.30 19.12 7.09
C SER A 67 -12.09 17.80 6.91
N LYS A 68 -12.96 17.74 5.90
CA LYS A 68 -13.74 16.54 5.60
C LYS A 68 -12.84 15.37 5.18
N LEU A 69 -11.84 15.61 4.32
CA LEU A 69 -10.88 14.59 3.90
C LEU A 69 -10.03 14.06 5.06
N ASP A 70 -9.59 14.94 5.96
CA ASP A 70 -8.86 14.54 7.17
C ASP A 70 -9.73 13.62 8.06
N ASN A 71 -11.01 13.93 8.21
CA ASN A 71 -11.93 13.10 8.96
C ASN A 71 -12.18 11.75 8.27
N LEU A 72 -12.49 11.74 6.97
CA LEU A 72 -12.66 10.52 6.19
C LEU A 72 -11.43 9.61 6.25
N ALA A 73 -10.24 10.19 6.15
CA ALA A 73 -9.00 9.42 6.24
C ALA A 73 -8.75 8.85 7.64
N LYS A 74 -9.17 9.57 8.70
CA LYS A 74 -9.13 9.08 10.09
C LYS A 74 -10.17 8.00 10.35
N ASP A 75 -11.38 8.16 9.83
CA ASP A 75 -12.47 7.19 9.99
C ASP A 75 -12.15 5.84 9.33
N LEU A 76 -11.44 5.86 8.19
CA LEU A 76 -10.90 4.65 7.56
C LEU A 76 -9.83 3.98 8.43
N GLY A 77 -9.16 4.74 9.28
CA GLY A 77 -8.15 4.25 10.22
C GLY A 77 -7.05 3.43 9.53
N HIS A 78 -6.70 2.31 10.13
CA HIS A 78 -5.76 1.31 9.64
C HIS A 78 -6.46 -0.05 9.45
N ASP A 79 -7.77 -0.04 9.20
CA ASP A 79 -8.55 -1.25 8.95
C ASP A 79 -8.41 -1.70 7.49
N PHE A 80 -7.29 -2.36 7.19
CA PHE A 80 -7.02 -2.89 5.85
C PHE A 80 -8.11 -3.84 5.37
N LYS A 81 -8.63 -4.68 6.27
CA LYS A 81 -9.70 -5.63 5.93
C LYS A 81 -10.99 -4.90 5.57
N GLY A 82 -11.37 -3.89 6.34
CA GLY A 82 -12.55 -3.05 6.09
C GLY A 82 -12.41 -2.27 4.79
N MET A 83 -11.28 -1.61 4.58
CA MET A 83 -10.99 -0.87 3.33
C MET A 83 -11.07 -1.76 2.10
N MET A 84 -10.45 -2.95 2.13
CA MET A 84 -10.49 -3.90 1.01
C MET A 84 -11.92 -4.46 0.79
N LYS A 85 -12.70 -4.67 1.86
CA LYS A 85 -14.11 -5.09 1.74
C LYS A 85 -14.95 -3.99 1.07
N GLU A 86 -14.75 -2.75 1.44
CA GLU A 86 -15.45 -1.60 0.83
C GLU A 86 -15.09 -1.46 -0.66
N LEU A 87 -13.79 -1.57 -1.02
CA LEU A 87 -13.34 -1.52 -2.41
C LEU A 87 -13.95 -2.65 -3.26
N SER A 88 -14.02 -3.85 -2.72
CA SER A 88 -14.70 -4.97 -3.39
C SER A 88 -16.19 -4.66 -3.61
N ALA A 89 -16.87 -4.09 -2.61
CA ALA A 89 -18.29 -3.74 -2.70
C ALA A 89 -18.59 -2.66 -3.75
N ILE A 90 -17.64 -1.76 -4.03
CA ILE A 90 -17.77 -0.72 -5.05
C ILE A 90 -17.25 -1.15 -6.43
N GLY A 91 -16.93 -2.43 -6.61
CA GLY A 91 -16.64 -3.02 -7.91
C GLY A 91 -15.16 -3.28 -8.22
N LEU A 92 -14.24 -3.11 -7.25
CA LEU A 92 -12.85 -3.53 -7.44
C LEU A 92 -12.72 -5.06 -7.23
N ASN A 93 -13.18 -5.82 -8.23
CA ASN A 93 -13.25 -7.28 -8.18
C ASN A 93 -11.88 -7.97 -8.05
N ASP A 94 -10.80 -7.31 -8.47
CA ASP A 94 -9.43 -7.82 -8.30
C ASP A 94 -9.09 -8.09 -6.84
N ILE A 95 -9.67 -7.36 -5.90
CA ILE A 95 -9.47 -7.57 -4.46
C ILE A 95 -9.90 -8.99 -4.04
N ASP A 96 -11.04 -9.48 -4.54
CA ASP A 96 -11.51 -10.81 -4.17
C ASP A 96 -10.67 -11.92 -4.80
N ARG A 97 -10.12 -11.68 -6.00
CA ARG A 97 -9.14 -12.57 -6.63
C ARG A 97 -7.84 -12.59 -5.81
N ILE A 98 -7.30 -11.44 -5.46
CA ILE A 98 -6.06 -11.30 -4.66
C ILE A 98 -6.20 -12.02 -3.31
N LYS A 99 -7.34 -11.90 -2.63
CA LYS A 99 -7.59 -12.62 -1.36
C LYS A 99 -7.52 -14.14 -1.50
N LYS A 100 -7.83 -14.68 -2.69
CA LYS A 100 -7.82 -16.12 -2.98
C LYS A 100 -6.48 -16.62 -3.54
N THR A 101 -5.62 -15.71 -3.99
CA THR A 101 -4.31 -16.04 -4.56
C THR A 101 -3.35 -16.49 -3.47
N ASP A 102 -2.50 -17.47 -3.80
CA ASP A 102 -1.34 -17.84 -3.00
C ASP A 102 -0.14 -16.96 -3.34
N PHE A 103 0.51 -16.45 -2.33
CA PHE A 103 1.72 -15.63 -2.43
C PHE A 103 2.83 -16.33 -1.63
N ASP A 104 3.62 -17.15 -2.31
CA ASP A 104 4.74 -17.88 -1.71
C ASP A 104 4.34 -18.73 -0.49
N GLY A 105 3.22 -19.44 -0.59
CA GLY A 105 2.68 -20.31 0.46
C GLY A 105 1.74 -19.63 1.45
N TYR A 106 1.46 -18.34 1.26
CA TYR A 106 0.52 -17.60 2.10
C TYR A 106 -0.72 -17.18 1.31
N SER A 107 -1.91 -17.51 1.80
CA SER A 107 -3.14 -17.02 1.18
C SER A 107 -3.27 -15.50 1.32
N GLY A 108 -3.77 -14.81 0.27
CA GLY A 108 -4.01 -13.37 0.33
C GLY A 108 -4.88 -12.95 1.52
N SER A 109 -5.89 -13.76 1.90
CA SER A 109 -6.68 -13.50 3.11
C SER A 109 -5.87 -13.62 4.41
N GLY A 110 -4.87 -14.48 4.45
CA GLY A 110 -3.89 -14.57 5.55
C GLY A 110 -3.04 -13.31 5.61
N LEU A 111 -2.57 -12.85 4.45
CA LEU A 111 -1.73 -11.66 4.34
C LEU A 111 -2.48 -10.36 4.70
N VAL A 112 -3.80 -10.27 4.46
CA VAL A 112 -4.61 -9.15 4.99
C VAL A 112 -4.52 -9.06 6.51
N ARG A 113 -4.57 -10.20 7.21
CA ARG A 113 -4.39 -10.22 8.67
C ARG A 113 -2.98 -9.83 9.08
N ALA A 114 -1.98 -10.33 8.34
CA ALA A 114 -0.58 -10.03 8.60
C ALA A 114 -0.27 -8.53 8.45
N VAL A 115 -0.72 -7.85 7.40
CA VAL A 115 -0.51 -6.40 7.26
C VAL A 115 -1.24 -5.60 8.34
N THR A 116 -2.41 -6.08 8.80
CA THR A 116 -3.15 -5.42 9.88
C THR A 116 -2.39 -5.51 11.22
N ALA A 117 -1.86 -6.69 11.55
CA ALA A 117 -1.01 -6.87 12.73
C ALA A 117 0.33 -6.14 12.56
N GLY A 118 0.97 -6.30 11.41
CA GLY A 118 2.27 -5.73 11.08
C GLY A 118 2.32 -4.22 11.15
N TYR A 119 1.22 -3.53 10.87
CA TYR A 119 1.16 -2.08 11.04
C TYR A 119 1.54 -1.64 12.46
N MET A 120 1.03 -2.34 13.48
CA MET A 120 1.34 -2.02 14.88
C MET A 120 2.72 -2.54 15.29
N GLU A 121 3.07 -3.76 14.89
CA GLU A 121 4.32 -4.41 15.26
C GLU A 121 5.54 -3.70 14.68
N THR A 122 5.49 -3.28 13.41
CA THR A 122 6.60 -2.58 12.76
C THR A 122 6.72 -1.12 13.20
N ARG A 123 5.62 -0.51 13.63
CA ARG A 123 5.60 0.87 14.14
C ARG A 123 6.06 0.98 15.59
N TYR A 124 5.68 0.00 16.40
CA TYR A 124 5.94 -0.04 17.83
C TYR A 124 6.56 -1.39 18.22
N PRO A 125 7.81 -1.63 17.82
CA PRO A 125 8.44 -2.91 18.09
C PRO A 125 8.58 -3.12 19.61
N VAL A 126 7.82 -4.07 20.14
CA VAL A 126 7.87 -4.45 21.55
C VAL A 126 8.73 -5.72 21.67
N PRO A 127 9.80 -5.71 22.46
CA PRO A 127 10.62 -6.90 22.65
C PRO A 127 9.77 -8.06 23.20
N ALA A 128 9.91 -9.23 22.61
CA ALA A 128 9.27 -10.42 23.15
C ALA A 128 9.87 -10.76 24.52
N PRO A 129 9.03 -11.13 25.52
CA PRO A 129 9.47 -11.31 26.90
C PRO A 129 10.56 -12.33 27.15
N ILE A 130 10.80 -13.22 26.20
CA ILE A 130 11.69 -14.38 26.33
C ILE A 130 12.85 -14.40 25.34
N SER A 131 13.15 -13.31 24.70
CA SER A 131 14.20 -13.30 23.68
C SER A 131 14.92 -11.96 23.67
N ASP A 132 16.25 -12.00 23.67
CA ASP A 132 17.12 -10.84 23.57
C ASP A 132 17.32 -10.34 22.13
N ALA A 133 16.77 -11.04 21.16
CA ALA A 133 16.87 -10.66 19.77
C ALA A 133 15.88 -9.54 19.42
N PHE A 134 16.07 -8.80 18.35
CA PHE A 134 15.17 -7.76 17.90
C PHE A 134 13.84 -8.30 17.36
N PRO A 135 12.73 -7.55 17.48
CA PRO A 135 11.38 -8.05 17.24
C PRO A 135 11.22 -8.84 15.96
N ILE A 136 11.65 -8.36 14.86
CA ILE A 136 11.52 -9.08 13.61
C ILE A 136 12.41 -10.32 13.61
N GLY A 137 13.57 -10.31 14.21
CA GLY A 137 14.49 -11.43 14.24
C GLY A 137 14.07 -12.61 15.11
N LYS A 138 12.88 -12.60 15.73
CA LYS A 138 12.64 -13.54 16.78
C LYS A 138 11.55 -14.46 16.71
N THR A 139 10.61 -14.05 15.97
CA THR A 139 9.34 -14.74 15.92
C THR A 139 9.34 -15.93 14.98
N GLY A 140 10.52 -16.48 14.71
CA GLY A 140 10.64 -17.61 13.82
C GLY A 140 10.44 -17.22 12.36
N PHE A 141 11.19 -16.30 11.94
CA PHE A 141 11.25 -15.71 10.61
C PHE A 141 11.05 -16.60 9.42
N THR A 142 11.46 -17.84 9.51
CA THR A 142 11.25 -18.80 8.43
C THR A 142 9.78 -19.05 8.09
N HIS A 143 8.87 -18.55 8.92
CA HIS A 143 7.42 -18.74 8.74
C HIS A 143 6.58 -17.49 9.04
N ASP A 144 7.20 -16.36 9.36
CA ASP A 144 6.47 -15.12 9.60
C ASP A 144 6.06 -14.50 8.25
N PRO A 145 4.76 -14.27 7.99
CA PRO A 145 4.32 -13.63 6.74
C PRO A 145 4.95 -12.27 6.51
N LEU A 146 5.30 -11.53 7.57
CA LEU A 146 5.86 -10.18 7.46
C LEU A 146 7.27 -10.17 6.89
N SER A 147 8.05 -11.22 7.06
CA SER A 147 9.41 -11.33 6.50
C SER A 147 9.46 -12.04 5.15
N SER A 148 8.32 -12.54 4.66
CA SER A 148 8.25 -13.26 3.40
C SER A 148 8.22 -12.33 2.18
N SER A 149 8.73 -12.78 1.04
CA SER A 149 8.52 -12.13 -0.25
C SER A 149 7.05 -12.13 -0.66
N GLY A 150 6.26 -13.05 -0.15
CA GLY A 150 4.83 -13.16 -0.40
C GLY A 150 4.05 -11.93 0.05
N ILE A 151 4.42 -11.32 1.18
CA ILE A 151 3.72 -10.10 1.64
C ILE A 151 4.02 -8.90 0.74
N THR A 152 5.25 -8.75 0.27
CA THR A 152 5.62 -7.71 -0.70
C THR A 152 4.82 -7.88 -1.99
N LYS A 153 4.78 -9.09 -2.56
CA LYS A 153 3.98 -9.40 -3.75
C LYS A 153 2.51 -9.08 -3.54
N PHE A 154 1.95 -9.45 -2.38
CA PHE A 154 0.56 -9.14 -2.02
C PHE A 154 0.32 -7.63 -1.95
N ILE A 155 1.16 -6.88 -1.24
CA ILE A 155 1.05 -5.41 -1.12
C ILE A 155 1.05 -4.78 -2.51
N TYR A 156 2.00 -5.15 -3.38
CA TYR A 156 2.09 -4.62 -4.74
C TYR A 156 0.89 -4.99 -5.59
N ALA A 157 0.38 -6.22 -5.47
CA ALA A 157 -0.83 -6.64 -6.20
C ALA A 157 -2.04 -5.78 -5.83
N VAL A 158 -2.26 -5.50 -4.54
CA VAL A 158 -3.36 -4.63 -4.09
C VAL A 158 -3.16 -3.19 -4.53
N CYS A 159 -1.94 -2.65 -4.39
CA CYS A 159 -1.63 -1.29 -4.84
C CYS A 159 -1.85 -1.14 -6.35
N ASN A 160 -1.43 -2.12 -7.15
CA ASN A 160 -1.66 -2.14 -8.59
C ASN A 160 -3.15 -2.18 -8.93
N ALA A 161 -3.95 -3.00 -8.25
CA ALA A 161 -5.39 -3.06 -8.45
C ALA A 161 -6.04 -1.68 -8.20
N CYS A 162 -5.70 -1.03 -7.09
CA CYS A 162 -6.16 0.33 -6.78
C CYS A 162 -5.71 1.34 -7.85
N PHE A 163 -4.45 1.27 -8.26
CA PHE A 163 -3.89 2.15 -9.28
C PHE A 163 -4.62 2.01 -10.62
N HIS A 164 -4.89 0.78 -11.06
CA HIS A 164 -5.60 0.54 -12.31
C HIS A 164 -7.03 1.03 -12.27
N MET A 165 -7.74 0.81 -11.17
CA MET A 165 -9.08 1.36 -10.98
C MET A 165 -9.06 2.90 -11.12
N LEU A 166 -8.13 3.55 -10.45
CA LEU A 166 -7.99 5.01 -10.52
C LEU A 166 -7.58 5.50 -11.93
N SER A 167 -6.70 4.76 -12.63
CA SER A 167 -6.21 5.12 -13.97
C SER A 167 -7.29 5.13 -15.05
N ALA A 168 -8.43 4.47 -14.81
CA ALA A 168 -9.59 4.58 -15.69
C ALA A 168 -10.23 5.98 -15.65
N HIS A 169 -9.93 6.78 -14.64
CA HIS A 169 -10.57 8.08 -14.39
C HIS A 169 -9.59 9.23 -14.17
N VAL A 170 -8.33 8.92 -13.89
CA VAL A 170 -7.29 9.90 -13.52
C VAL A 170 -6.09 9.70 -14.42
N ASP A 171 -5.68 10.75 -15.13
CA ASP A 171 -4.40 10.76 -15.83
C ASP A 171 -3.25 10.93 -14.82
N PHE A 172 -2.37 9.95 -14.78
CA PHE A 172 -1.18 9.93 -13.92
C PHE A 172 0.13 10.26 -14.66
N ALA A 173 0.08 10.74 -15.91
CA ALA A 173 1.29 11.01 -16.70
C ALA A 173 2.24 11.99 -15.97
N ASP A 174 1.71 13.11 -15.48
CA ASP A 174 2.50 14.10 -14.73
C ASP A 174 3.09 13.52 -13.45
N LEU A 175 2.31 12.70 -12.73
CA LEU A 175 2.78 12.05 -11.51
C LEU A 175 3.91 11.08 -11.79
N ARG A 176 3.79 10.27 -12.87
CA ARG A 176 4.85 9.36 -13.31
C ARG A 176 6.13 10.12 -13.68
N LYS A 177 5.98 11.22 -14.41
CA LYS A 177 7.10 12.10 -14.78
C LYS A 177 7.79 12.63 -13.53
N GLN A 178 7.04 13.23 -12.61
CA GLN A 178 7.55 13.78 -11.36
C GLN A 178 8.24 12.70 -10.50
N PHE A 179 7.65 11.51 -10.38
CA PHE A 179 8.23 10.41 -9.63
C PHE A 179 9.55 9.96 -10.27
N ARG A 180 9.60 9.84 -11.60
CA ARG A 180 10.82 9.54 -12.32
C ARG A 180 11.91 10.58 -12.07
N GLU A 181 11.62 11.86 -12.27
CA GLU A 181 12.56 12.96 -12.06
C GLU A 181 13.20 12.95 -10.67
N HIS A 182 12.42 12.55 -9.65
CA HIS A 182 12.93 12.45 -8.29
C HIS A 182 13.85 11.25 -8.03
N PHE A 183 13.59 10.12 -8.69
CA PHE A 183 14.18 8.85 -8.29
C PHE A 183 14.98 8.12 -9.37
N GLU A 184 14.95 8.54 -10.66
CA GLU A 184 15.62 7.85 -11.77
C GLU A 184 17.15 7.73 -11.62
N HIS A 185 17.76 8.61 -10.84
CA HIS A 185 19.17 8.58 -10.53
C HIS A 185 19.56 7.48 -9.50
N ARG A 186 18.59 6.80 -8.92
CA ARG A 186 18.81 5.69 -7.98
C ARG A 186 18.91 4.38 -8.74
N GLU A 187 19.93 3.58 -8.41
CA GLU A 187 20.18 2.27 -9.06
C GLU A 187 18.97 1.33 -9.03
N SER A 188 18.23 1.34 -7.91
CA SER A 188 17.05 0.50 -7.71
C SER A 188 15.81 0.95 -8.49
N PHE A 189 15.81 2.18 -9.03
CA PHE A 189 14.62 2.75 -9.69
C PHE A 189 14.12 1.89 -10.87
N GLY A 190 15.03 1.39 -11.70
CA GLY A 190 14.67 0.53 -12.83
C GLY A 190 13.91 -0.73 -12.40
N ARG A 191 14.38 -1.41 -11.35
CA ARG A 191 13.72 -2.61 -10.79
C ARG A 191 12.34 -2.27 -10.21
N PHE A 192 12.24 -1.22 -9.41
CA PHE A 192 10.98 -0.75 -8.85
C PHE A 192 9.98 -0.35 -9.94
N ASN A 193 10.44 0.42 -10.94
CA ASN A 193 9.62 0.87 -12.04
C ASN A 193 9.01 -0.31 -12.82
N ASN A 194 9.80 -1.36 -13.06
CA ASN A 194 9.34 -2.56 -13.74
C ASN A 194 8.30 -3.34 -12.90
N LEU A 195 8.51 -3.43 -11.59
CA LEU A 195 7.55 -4.08 -10.70
C LEU A 195 6.21 -3.37 -10.66
N PHE A 196 6.21 -2.04 -10.63
CA PHE A 196 4.99 -1.28 -10.40
C PHE A 196 4.26 -0.87 -11.68
N TRP A 197 5.00 -0.49 -12.75
CA TRP A 197 4.40 0.13 -13.93
C TRP A 197 4.22 -0.80 -15.12
N GLU A 198 4.95 -1.91 -15.19
CA GLU A 198 4.89 -2.80 -16.34
C GLU A 198 3.78 -3.86 -16.24
N PRO A 199 3.05 -4.10 -17.35
CA PRO A 199 1.94 -5.08 -17.39
C PRO A 199 2.38 -6.55 -17.19
N ARG A 200 3.68 -6.84 -17.22
CA ARG A 200 4.20 -8.22 -17.09
C ARG A 200 3.82 -8.90 -15.78
N CYS A 201 3.57 -8.12 -14.73
CA CYS A 201 3.03 -8.65 -13.47
C CYS A 201 1.58 -9.12 -13.55
N ARG A 202 0.90 -8.97 -14.73
CA ARG A 202 -0.48 -9.43 -14.92
C ARG A 202 -0.60 -10.90 -15.34
N GLN A 203 0.47 -11.52 -15.81
CA GLN A 203 0.41 -12.88 -16.35
C GLN A 203 0.74 -13.96 -15.32
N ASP A 204 1.33 -13.56 -14.19
CA ASP A 204 1.77 -14.48 -13.13
C ASP A 204 0.92 -14.37 -11.83
N LEU A 205 -0.22 -13.65 -11.90
CA LEU A 205 -1.20 -13.56 -10.81
C LEU A 205 -2.47 -14.35 -11.14
#